data_10c6168b962ce28408f2813df155a4ea
#
_entry.id   10c6168b962ce28408f2813df155a4ea
#
_cell.length_a   1.000
_cell.length_b   1.000
_cell.length_c   1.000
_cell.angle_alpha   90.00
_cell.angle_beta   90.00
_cell.angle_gamma   90.00
#
_symmetry.space_group_name_H-M   'P 1'
#
loop_
_entity.id
_entity.type
_entity.pdbx_description
1 polymer ?
#
loop_
_entity_poly.entity_id
_entity_poly.type
_entity_poly.pdbx_seq_one_letter_code
_entity_poly.pdbx_strand_id
1 'polypeptide(L)'
;MNQTPKYEHIPRATIQRLATYLQVLEAMDKDGVQVISSEPLSRACDVNASQVRKDLAYFGEFGVRGVGYYVSYLLEVIKACLNANREWRAALVGVGNMGRALLNYQEFRRHGFSIVGAFDCDPFKIGEKLHGLEVQCTKTLVDEVPRLGIEIGIITVPPERAQRAATQLVDAGIKGILNYSAARISVPDHVFVEYVNFFHQIYSLTFNISTKQR
;
A
#
# COMPACT_ATOMS: atom_id res chain seq x y z
N MET A 1 21.39 -9.84 18.57
CA MET A 1 22.02 -8.88 17.66
C MET A 1 21.10 -8.74 16.47
N ASN A 2 20.25 -7.68 16.46
CA ASN A 2 19.36 -7.38 15.33
C ASN A 2 20.19 -6.81 14.18
N GLN A 3 20.51 -7.64 13.20
CA GLN A 3 21.00 -7.13 11.91
C GLN A 3 19.80 -6.54 11.17
N THR A 4 19.73 -5.23 11.12
CA THR A 4 18.84 -4.51 10.19
C THR A 4 19.26 -4.95 8.78
N PRO A 5 18.37 -5.59 7.97
CA PRO A 5 18.73 -5.98 6.63
C PRO A 5 19.11 -4.74 5.83
N LYS A 6 20.17 -4.82 5.02
CA LYS A 6 20.58 -3.75 4.10
C LYS A 6 19.55 -3.61 2.97
N TYR A 7 18.49 -2.85 3.19
CA TYR A 7 17.42 -2.62 2.19
C TYR A 7 17.76 -1.53 1.16
N GLU A 8 18.98 -0.99 1.16
CA GLU A 8 19.36 0.21 0.38
C GLU A 8 19.26 0.08 -1.15
N HIS A 9 19.11 -1.15 -1.70
CA HIS A 9 19.08 -1.35 -3.15
C HIS A 9 18.07 -2.38 -3.66
N ILE A 10 16.92 -2.53 -2.97
CA ILE A 10 15.90 -3.46 -3.45
C ILE A 10 15.06 -2.79 -4.54
N PRO A 11 14.97 -3.37 -5.75
CA PRO A 11 14.18 -2.80 -6.82
C PRO A 11 12.69 -2.66 -6.41
N ARG A 12 12.08 -1.52 -6.75
CA ARG A 12 10.65 -1.26 -6.48
C ARG A 12 9.75 -2.39 -7.00
N ALA A 13 10.07 -2.94 -8.17
CA ALA A 13 9.34 -4.07 -8.74
C ALA A 13 9.40 -5.33 -7.85
N THR A 14 10.50 -5.56 -7.12
CA THR A 14 10.60 -6.64 -6.14
C THR A 14 9.65 -6.41 -4.97
N ILE A 15 9.59 -5.18 -4.42
CA ILE A 15 8.66 -4.84 -3.33
C ILE A 15 7.20 -5.04 -3.77
N GLN A 16 6.85 -4.63 -4.99
CA GLN A 16 5.50 -4.84 -5.52
C GLN A 16 5.14 -6.32 -5.64
N ARG A 17 6.08 -7.17 -6.11
CA ARG A 17 5.85 -8.62 -6.16
C ARG A 17 5.78 -9.26 -4.79
N LEU A 18 6.55 -8.79 -3.80
CA LEU A 18 6.42 -9.27 -2.41
C LEU A 18 5.02 -9.02 -1.85
N ALA A 19 4.39 -7.89 -2.17
CA ALA A 19 3.00 -7.64 -1.78
C ALA A 19 2.04 -8.66 -2.43
N THR A 20 2.28 -9.05 -3.69
CA THR A 20 1.52 -10.11 -4.36
C THR A 20 1.78 -11.48 -3.70
N TYR A 21 3.04 -11.80 -3.40
CA TYR A 21 3.39 -13.05 -2.69
C TYR A 21 2.70 -13.13 -1.33
N LEU A 22 2.67 -12.01 -0.58
CA LEU A 22 1.99 -11.94 0.71
C LEU A 22 0.52 -12.34 0.59
N GLN A 23 -0.23 -11.74 -0.35
CA GLN A 23 -1.65 -12.02 -0.55
C GLN A 23 -1.91 -13.49 -0.93
N VAL A 24 -1.09 -14.04 -1.82
CA VAL A 24 -1.21 -15.45 -2.24
C VAL A 24 -0.89 -16.40 -1.09
N LEU A 25 0.17 -16.13 -0.34
CA LEU A 25 0.56 -16.95 0.82
C LEU A 25 -0.48 -16.87 1.95
N GLU A 26 -1.12 -15.71 2.19
CA GLU A 26 -2.20 -15.58 3.16
C GLU A 26 -3.43 -16.43 2.79
N ALA A 27 -3.76 -16.52 1.50
CA ALA A 27 -4.81 -17.41 1.02
C ALA A 27 -4.42 -18.88 1.23
N MET A 28 -3.20 -19.27 0.87
CA MET A 28 -2.69 -20.64 1.01
C MET A 28 -2.60 -21.08 2.48
N ASP A 29 -2.21 -20.20 3.38
CA ASP A 29 -2.16 -20.46 4.82
C ASP A 29 -3.57 -20.72 5.39
N LYS A 30 -4.57 -19.94 4.97
CA LYS A 30 -5.99 -20.17 5.30
C LYS A 30 -6.50 -21.53 4.80
N ASP A 31 -6.02 -21.95 3.63
CA ASP A 31 -6.35 -23.24 3.03
C ASP A 31 -5.56 -24.42 3.65
N GLY A 32 -4.70 -24.14 4.64
CA GLY A 32 -3.93 -25.15 5.38
C GLY A 32 -2.69 -25.66 4.65
N VAL A 33 -2.22 -24.98 3.60
CA VAL A 33 -1.00 -25.35 2.88
C VAL A 33 0.21 -25.09 3.76
N GLN A 34 0.93 -26.16 4.13
CA GLN A 34 2.08 -26.09 5.03
C GLN A 34 3.39 -25.73 4.31
N VAL A 35 3.56 -26.27 3.10
CA VAL A 35 4.80 -26.12 2.32
C VAL A 35 4.47 -25.81 0.87
N ILE A 36 5.23 -24.91 0.26
CA ILE A 36 5.12 -24.54 -1.14
C ILE A 36 6.49 -24.45 -1.80
N SER A 37 6.64 -24.92 -3.03
CA SER A 37 7.84 -24.66 -3.81
C SER A 37 7.71 -23.38 -4.66
N SER A 38 8.82 -22.92 -5.23
CA SER A 38 8.82 -21.71 -6.09
C SER A 38 7.94 -21.85 -7.34
N GLU A 39 7.70 -23.07 -7.84
CA GLU A 39 6.87 -23.30 -9.03
C GLU A 39 5.37 -23.01 -8.81
N PRO A 40 4.68 -23.63 -7.82
CA PRO A 40 3.29 -23.27 -7.53
C PRO A 40 3.11 -21.80 -7.14
N LEU A 41 4.02 -21.24 -6.33
CA LEU A 41 3.96 -19.85 -5.93
C LEU A 41 4.11 -18.92 -7.14
N SER A 42 5.02 -19.22 -8.06
CA SER A 42 5.24 -18.41 -9.26
C SER A 42 4.01 -18.41 -10.19
N ARG A 43 3.35 -19.56 -10.34
CA ARG A 43 2.11 -19.66 -11.13
C ARG A 43 0.98 -18.85 -10.52
N ALA A 44 0.82 -18.93 -9.19
CA ALA A 44 -0.22 -18.18 -8.49
C ALA A 44 0.00 -16.65 -8.53
N CYS A 45 1.24 -16.21 -8.74
CA CYS A 45 1.61 -14.80 -8.78
C CYS A 45 1.90 -14.26 -10.19
N ASP A 46 1.68 -15.09 -11.24
CA ASP A 46 1.96 -14.75 -12.66
C ASP A 46 3.40 -14.24 -12.89
N VAL A 47 4.36 -14.94 -12.29
CA VAL A 47 5.79 -14.72 -12.47
C VAL A 47 6.51 -16.03 -12.78
N ASN A 48 7.81 -16.02 -13.06
CA ASN A 48 8.56 -17.27 -13.18
C ASN A 48 9.23 -17.66 -11.85
N ALA A 49 9.47 -18.96 -11.65
CA ALA A 49 10.05 -19.49 -10.41
C ALA A 49 11.47 -18.96 -10.11
N SER A 50 12.24 -18.60 -11.13
CA SER A 50 13.56 -17.99 -10.95
C SER A 50 13.45 -16.57 -10.38
N GLN A 51 12.38 -15.84 -10.74
CA GLN A 51 12.11 -14.51 -10.20
C GLN A 51 11.70 -14.60 -8.73
N VAL A 52 10.84 -15.56 -8.35
CA VAL A 52 10.50 -15.79 -6.94
C VAL A 52 11.76 -16.03 -6.10
N ARG A 53 12.65 -16.92 -6.56
CA ARG A 53 13.91 -17.18 -5.86
C ARG A 53 14.80 -15.94 -5.76
N LYS A 54 14.92 -15.15 -6.85
CA LYS A 54 15.68 -13.90 -6.85
C LYS A 54 15.13 -12.87 -5.89
N ASP A 55 13.81 -12.68 -5.88
CA ASP A 55 13.16 -11.70 -5.02
C ASP A 55 13.32 -12.06 -3.54
N LEU A 56 13.13 -13.33 -3.19
CA LEU A 56 13.30 -13.79 -1.81
C LEU A 56 14.77 -13.71 -1.36
N ALA A 57 15.73 -13.94 -2.25
CA ALA A 57 17.16 -13.88 -1.92
C ALA A 57 17.64 -12.49 -1.47
N TYR A 58 16.92 -11.40 -1.78
CA TYR A 58 17.23 -10.08 -1.23
C TYR A 58 17.08 -10.02 0.29
N PHE A 59 16.26 -10.89 0.86
CA PHE A 59 15.87 -10.86 2.28
C PHE A 59 16.46 -12.01 3.09
N GLY A 60 17.00 -13.02 2.44
CA GLY A 60 17.65 -14.17 3.07
C GLY A 60 17.38 -15.49 2.34
N GLU A 61 17.87 -16.58 2.94
CA GLU A 61 17.65 -17.93 2.44
C GLU A 61 16.52 -18.59 3.22
N PHE A 62 15.34 -18.71 2.63
CA PHE A 62 14.12 -19.21 3.27
C PHE A 62 13.71 -20.61 2.78
N GLY A 63 14.30 -21.06 1.69
CA GLY A 63 13.99 -22.34 1.08
C GLY A 63 14.81 -23.48 1.67
N VAL A 64 14.13 -24.60 1.93
CA VAL A 64 14.79 -25.86 2.27
C VAL A 64 14.98 -26.67 0.99
N ARG A 65 16.22 -27.07 0.69
CA ARG A 65 16.55 -27.81 -0.54
C ARG A 65 15.75 -29.12 -0.61
N GLY A 66 15.05 -29.33 -1.72
CA GLY A 66 14.21 -30.50 -1.95
C GLY A 66 12.83 -30.46 -1.29
N VAL A 67 12.55 -29.46 -0.44
CA VAL A 67 11.26 -29.28 0.26
C VAL A 67 10.51 -28.04 -0.28
N GLY A 68 11.14 -26.89 -0.30
CA GLY A 68 10.54 -25.61 -0.65
C GLY A 68 10.52 -24.65 0.55
N TYR A 69 9.44 -23.88 0.66
CA TYR A 69 9.24 -22.87 1.71
C TYR A 69 8.11 -23.30 2.66
N TYR A 70 8.32 -23.19 3.95
CA TYR A 70 7.23 -23.27 4.93
C TYR A 70 6.37 -22.00 4.83
N VAL A 71 5.08 -22.16 4.53
CA VAL A 71 4.17 -21.05 4.22
C VAL A 71 4.07 -20.05 5.37
N SER A 72 3.82 -20.53 6.59
CA SER A 72 3.71 -19.68 7.79
C SER A 72 5.00 -18.89 8.06
N TYR A 73 6.17 -19.53 7.95
CA TYR A 73 7.45 -18.88 8.14
C TYR A 73 7.72 -17.81 7.05
N LEU A 74 7.47 -18.15 5.79
CA LEU A 74 7.65 -17.20 4.66
C LEU A 74 6.72 -16.00 4.79
N LEU A 75 5.47 -16.22 5.24
CA LEU A 75 4.51 -15.16 5.56
C LEU A 75 5.05 -14.18 6.60
N GLU A 76 5.55 -14.68 7.72
CA GLU A 76 6.12 -13.84 8.78
C GLU A 76 7.29 -13.00 8.27
N VAL A 77 8.18 -13.62 7.50
CA VAL A 77 9.31 -12.92 6.90
C VAL A 77 8.87 -11.82 5.94
N ILE A 78 7.95 -12.11 5.02
CA ILE A 78 7.47 -11.11 4.06
C ILE A 78 6.72 -9.98 4.78
N LYS A 79 5.90 -10.28 5.79
CA LYS A 79 5.25 -9.27 6.62
C LYS A 79 6.26 -8.35 7.31
N ALA A 80 7.32 -8.92 7.85
CA ALA A 80 8.40 -8.13 8.46
C ALA A 80 9.13 -7.25 7.43
N CYS A 81 9.43 -7.80 6.24
CA CYS A 81 10.07 -7.05 5.15
C CYS A 81 9.23 -5.87 4.65
N LEU A 82 7.91 -6.05 4.57
CA LEU A 82 6.97 -5.01 4.14
C LEU A 82 6.51 -4.09 5.28
N ASN A 83 7.02 -4.28 6.51
CA ASN A 83 6.52 -3.63 7.72
C ASN A 83 4.98 -3.77 7.90
N ALA A 84 4.41 -4.89 7.45
CA ALA A 84 3.00 -5.21 7.54
C ALA A 84 2.61 -5.87 8.88
N ASN A 85 3.55 -5.98 9.81
CA ASN A 85 3.38 -6.53 11.16
C ASN A 85 3.09 -5.45 12.23
N ARG A 86 2.88 -4.20 11.82
CA ARG A 86 2.47 -3.08 12.68
C ARG A 86 1.26 -2.36 12.10
N GLU A 87 0.60 -1.58 12.94
CA GLU A 87 -0.46 -0.70 12.49
C GLU A 87 0.12 0.59 11.89
N TRP A 88 -0.39 0.98 10.74
CA TRP A 88 -0.13 2.24 10.06
C TRP A 88 -1.36 3.13 10.13
N ARG A 89 -1.17 4.35 10.64
CA ARG A 89 -2.26 5.32 10.79
C ARG A 89 -2.25 6.31 9.64
N ALA A 90 -3.41 6.51 9.03
CA ALA A 90 -3.56 7.34 7.84
C ALA A 90 -4.58 8.47 8.02
N ALA A 91 -4.30 9.61 7.38
CA ALA A 91 -5.26 10.69 7.12
C ALA A 91 -5.79 10.58 5.70
N LEU A 92 -7.09 10.69 5.51
CA LEU A 92 -7.72 10.82 4.21
C LEU A 92 -8.06 12.28 3.94
N VAL A 93 -7.58 12.82 2.82
CA VAL A 93 -7.84 14.19 2.38
C VAL A 93 -8.66 14.18 1.09
N GLY A 94 -9.87 14.70 1.19
CA GLY A 94 -10.88 14.70 0.13
C GLY A 94 -11.96 13.66 0.36
N VAL A 95 -13.10 14.09 0.91
CA VAL A 95 -14.25 13.22 1.23
C VAL A 95 -15.28 13.29 0.09
N GLY A 96 -14.82 12.98 -1.14
CA GLY A 96 -15.65 12.75 -2.32
C GLY A 96 -16.05 11.27 -2.44
N ASN A 97 -16.55 10.86 -3.60
CA ASN A 97 -16.96 9.47 -3.84
C ASN A 97 -15.84 8.46 -3.56
N MET A 98 -14.62 8.72 -4.06
CA MET A 98 -13.47 7.86 -3.82
C MET A 98 -13.10 7.82 -2.33
N GLY A 99 -13.03 8.99 -1.67
CA GLY A 99 -12.68 9.07 -0.25
C GLY A 99 -13.69 8.31 0.62
N ARG A 100 -14.99 8.44 0.37
CA ARG A 100 -16.04 7.69 1.07
C ARG A 100 -15.93 6.19 0.85
N ALA A 101 -15.62 5.76 -0.38
CA ALA A 101 -15.41 4.34 -0.67
C ALA A 101 -14.21 3.78 0.11
N LEU A 102 -13.09 4.52 0.19
CA LEU A 102 -11.91 4.10 0.95
C LEU A 102 -12.16 4.09 2.47
N LEU A 103 -12.93 5.02 3.02
CA LEU A 103 -13.33 5.01 4.44
C LEU A 103 -14.15 3.76 4.79
N ASN A 104 -14.95 3.26 3.85
CA ASN A 104 -15.76 2.04 4.03
C ASN A 104 -14.98 0.75 3.73
N TYR A 105 -13.77 0.83 3.20
CA TYR A 105 -13.01 -0.34 2.74
C TYR A 105 -12.34 -1.07 3.91
N GLN A 106 -12.97 -2.11 4.41
CA GLN A 106 -12.55 -2.85 5.61
C GLN A 106 -11.20 -3.57 5.45
N GLU A 107 -10.78 -3.88 4.22
CA GLU A 107 -9.52 -4.56 3.97
C GLU A 107 -8.30 -3.76 4.45
N PHE A 108 -8.37 -2.42 4.47
CA PHE A 108 -7.30 -1.63 5.06
C PHE A 108 -6.96 -2.08 6.49
N ARG A 109 -7.98 -2.23 7.35
CA ARG A 109 -7.79 -2.66 8.74
C ARG A 109 -7.25 -4.08 8.85
N ARG A 110 -7.69 -4.98 7.96
CA ARG A 110 -7.22 -6.38 7.93
C ARG A 110 -5.74 -6.48 7.60
N HIS A 111 -5.23 -5.53 6.82
CA HIS A 111 -3.82 -5.45 6.45
C HIS A 111 -3.00 -4.48 7.31
N GLY A 112 -3.50 -4.08 8.49
CA GLY A 112 -2.78 -3.23 9.42
C GLY A 112 -2.77 -1.73 9.07
N PHE A 113 -3.71 -1.26 8.22
CA PHE A 113 -3.85 0.15 7.89
C PHE A 113 -5.16 0.71 8.45
N SER A 114 -5.08 1.79 9.24
CA SER A 114 -6.24 2.45 9.81
C SER A 114 -6.34 3.90 9.37
N ILE A 115 -7.42 4.25 8.68
CA ILE A 115 -7.74 5.66 8.44
C ILE A 115 -8.34 6.20 9.74
N VAL A 116 -7.62 7.11 10.41
CA VAL A 116 -7.98 7.64 11.73
C VAL A 116 -8.36 9.11 11.71
N GLY A 117 -8.25 9.77 10.55
CA GLY A 117 -8.68 11.15 10.32
C GLY A 117 -9.20 11.32 8.90
N ALA A 118 -10.30 12.05 8.75
CA ALA A 118 -10.90 12.41 7.47
C ALA A 118 -10.99 13.93 7.36
N PHE A 119 -10.49 14.49 6.25
CA PHE A 119 -10.36 15.93 6.06
C PHE A 119 -10.91 16.38 4.72
N ASP A 120 -11.63 17.49 4.70
CA ASP A 120 -12.06 18.16 3.47
C ASP A 120 -11.96 19.69 3.65
N CYS A 121 -11.93 20.43 2.54
CA CYS A 121 -12.00 21.88 2.55
C CYS A 121 -13.41 22.41 2.27
N ASP A 122 -14.36 21.55 1.92
CA ASP A 122 -15.74 21.88 1.62
C ASP A 122 -16.53 22.08 2.92
N PRO A 123 -17.04 23.30 3.21
CA PRO A 123 -17.82 23.55 4.42
C PRO A 123 -19.05 22.67 4.59
N PHE A 124 -19.63 22.19 3.47
CA PHE A 124 -20.84 21.33 3.52
C PHE A 124 -20.52 19.88 3.95
N LYS A 125 -19.25 19.49 3.95
CA LYS A 125 -18.82 18.16 4.39
C LYS A 125 -18.19 18.16 5.78
N ILE A 126 -17.67 19.31 6.21
CA ILE A 126 -17.05 19.45 7.53
C ILE A 126 -18.11 19.23 8.60
N GLY A 127 -17.81 18.38 9.60
CA GLY A 127 -18.73 17.96 10.65
C GLY A 127 -19.57 16.72 10.31
N GLU A 128 -19.54 16.24 9.05
CA GLU A 128 -20.21 15.01 8.68
C GLU A 128 -19.55 13.80 9.39
N LYS A 129 -20.35 12.87 9.88
CA LYS A 129 -19.87 11.65 10.54
C LYS A 129 -19.92 10.47 9.59
N LEU A 130 -18.77 9.90 9.29
CA LEU A 130 -18.59 8.78 8.35
C LEU A 130 -17.80 7.66 9.03
N HIS A 131 -18.37 6.48 9.14
CA HIS A 131 -17.72 5.28 9.70
C HIS A 131 -17.02 5.52 11.04
N GLY A 132 -17.61 6.37 11.91
CA GLY A 132 -17.09 6.71 13.23
C GLY A 132 -16.06 7.84 13.24
N LEU A 133 -15.74 8.42 12.10
CA LEU A 133 -14.89 9.61 11.97
C LEU A 133 -15.73 10.84 11.65
N GLU A 134 -15.39 11.96 12.27
CA GLU A 134 -15.93 13.27 11.89
C GLU A 134 -15.01 13.89 10.85
N VAL A 135 -15.60 14.40 9.77
CA VAL A 135 -14.85 15.10 8.71
C VAL A 135 -14.40 16.46 9.24
N GLN A 136 -13.11 16.68 9.27
CA GLN A 136 -12.51 17.90 9.77
C GLN A 136 -12.05 18.81 8.62
N CYS A 137 -11.82 20.09 8.94
CA CYS A 137 -11.24 21.04 8.00
C CYS A 137 -9.78 20.69 7.71
N THR A 138 -9.33 20.74 6.44
CA THR A 138 -7.90 20.50 6.10
C THR A 138 -6.93 21.44 6.82
N LYS A 139 -7.41 22.56 7.37
CA LYS A 139 -6.58 23.49 8.16
C LYS A 139 -6.12 22.90 9.50
N THR A 140 -6.84 21.91 10.04
CA THR A 140 -6.49 21.27 11.31
C THR A 140 -5.47 20.14 11.14
N LEU A 141 -5.05 19.80 9.91
CA LEU A 141 -4.08 18.73 9.66
C LEU A 141 -2.80 18.87 10.48
N VAL A 142 -2.26 20.08 10.60
CA VAL A 142 -1.01 20.37 11.32
C VAL A 142 -1.08 19.99 12.80
N ASP A 143 -2.25 20.07 13.41
CA ASP A 143 -2.48 19.70 14.81
C ASP A 143 -2.88 18.23 14.96
N GLU A 144 -3.74 17.76 14.05
CA GLU A 144 -4.34 16.43 14.14
C GLU A 144 -3.38 15.30 13.73
N VAL A 145 -2.51 15.53 12.73
CA VAL A 145 -1.56 14.51 12.28
C VAL A 145 -0.64 14.06 13.42
N PRO A 146 0.07 14.95 14.14
CA PRO A 146 0.89 14.53 15.27
C PRO A 146 0.05 14.00 16.44
N ARG A 147 -1.10 14.61 16.75
CA ARG A 147 -1.98 14.16 17.83
C ARG A 147 -2.49 12.74 17.64
N LEU A 148 -2.83 12.37 16.41
CA LEU A 148 -3.34 11.06 16.06
C LEU A 148 -2.21 10.07 15.69
N GLY A 149 -0.95 10.47 15.67
CA GLY A 149 0.17 9.63 15.27
C GLY A 149 0.07 9.15 13.82
N ILE A 150 -0.41 10.01 12.93
CA ILE A 150 -0.60 9.69 11.52
C ILE A 150 0.74 9.77 10.78
N GLU A 151 1.04 8.75 9.97
CA GLU A 151 2.27 8.69 9.18
C GLU A 151 1.99 8.73 7.67
N ILE A 152 0.79 8.37 7.24
CA ILE A 152 0.41 8.24 5.82
C ILE A 152 -0.72 9.22 5.50
N GLY A 153 -0.57 9.97 4.39
CA GLY A 153 -1.64 10.77 3.81
C GLY A 153 -2.25 10.05 2.59
N ILE A 154 -3.58 9.99 2.51
CA ILE A 154 -4.29 9.47 1.34
C ILE A 154 -4.98 10.64 0.67
N ILE A 155 -4.60 10.95 -0.59
CA ILE A 155 -5.16 12.06 -1.36
C ILE A 155 -6.21 11.53 -2.34
N THR A 156 -7.45 12.01 -2.18
CA THR A 156 -8.60 11.66 -3.04
C THR A 156 -9.35 12.92 -3.53
N VAL A 157 -8.62 14.02 -3.66
CA VAL A 157 -9.14 15.28 -4.19
C VAL A 157 -9.03 15.35 -5.73
N PRO A 158 -9.77 16.25 -6.40
CA PRO A 158 -9.58 16.53 -7.82
C PRO A 158 -8.13 16.96 -8.14
N PRO A 159 -7.66 16.73 -9.40
CA PRO A 159 -6.27 16.98 -9.81
C PRO A 159 -5.76 18.39 -9.48
N GLU A 160 -6.58 19.39 -9.68
CA GLU A 160 -6.26 20.81 -9.44
C GLU A 160 -6.04 21.17 -7.96
N ARG A 161 -6.48 20.31 -7.04
CA ARG A 161 -6.31 20.47 -5.59
C ARG A 161 -5.23 19.57 -4.98
N ALA A 162 -4.70 18.63 -5.77
CA ALA A 162 -3.79 17.59 -5.26
C ALA A 162 -2.50 18.15 -4.67
N GLN A 163 -1.88 19.12 -5.34
CA GLN A 163 -0.65 19.74 -4.84
C GLN A 163 -0.87 20.47 -3.51
N ARG A 164 -1.99 21.18 -3.38
CA ARG A 164 -2.33 21.86 -2.12
C ARG A 164 -2.52 20.87 -0.97
N ALA A 165 -3.23 19.77 -1.22
CA ALA A 165 -3.42 18.72 -0.23
C ALA A 165 -2.09 18.08 0.18
N ALA A 166 -1.20 17.83 -0.79
CA ALA A 166 0.15 17.31 -0.54
C ALA A 166 0.97 18.26 0.33
N THR A 167 0.99 19.56 0.02
CA THR A 167 1.69 20.58 0.82
C THR A 167 1.18 20.59 2.25
N GLN A 168 -0.14 20.60 2.47
CA GLN A 168 -0.73 20.58 3.81
C GLN A 168 -0.36 19.31 4.60
N LEU A 169 -0.31 18.16 3.95
CA LEU A 169 0.12 16.89 4.56
C LEU A 169 1.60 16.90 4.93
N VAL A 170 2.45 17.44 4.06
CA VAL A 170 3.89 17.57 4.30
C VAL A 170 4.15 18.51 5.48
N ASP A 171 3.48 19.67 5.52
CA ASP A 171 3.59 20.65 6.60
C ASP A 171 3.13 20.05 7.94
N ALA A 172 2.20 19.12 7.91
CA ALA A 172 1.74 18.38 9.09
C ALA A 172 2.69 17.24 9.53
N GLY A 173 3.76 16.96 8.78
CA GLY A 173 4.77 15.96 9.15
C GLY A 173 4.51 14.53 8.64
N ILE A 174 3.72 14.36 7.58
CA ILE A 174 3.48 13.06 6.94
C ILE A 174 4.78 12.50 6.34
N LYS A 175 4.99 11.19 6.46
CA LYS A 175 6.15 10.47 5.93
C LYS A 175 5.90 9.86 4.54
N GLY A 176 4.65 9.55 4.21
CA GLY A 176 4.29 8.97 2.93
C GLY A 176 2.90 9.39 2.46
N ILE A 177 2.73 9.45 1.13
CA ILE A 177 1.47 9.84 0.50
C ILE A 177 1.05 8.77 -0.50
N LEU A 178 -0.19 8.29 -0.37
CA LEU A 178 -0.87 7.48 -1.37
C LEU A 178 -1.80 8.39 -2.17
N ASN A 179 -1.43 8.68 -3.42
CA ASN A 179 -2.14 9.64 -4.26
C ASN A 179 -3.07 8.94 -5.25
N TYR A 180 -4.37 9.09 -5.06
CA TYR A 180 -5.42 8.65 -5.99
C TYR A 180 -5.79 9.71 -7.02
N SER A 181 -5.27 10.93 -6.88
CA SER A 181 -5.46 11.99 -7.87
C SER A 181 -4.68 11.67 -9.15
N ALA A 182 -5.22 12.04 -10.31
CA ALA A 182 -4.52 11.90 -11.58
C ALA A 182 -3.32 12.86 -11.73
N ALA A 183 -3.17 13.85 -10.85
CA ALA A 183 -2.09 14.83 -10.90
C ALA A 183 -0.79 14.30 -10.27
N ARG A 184 0.35 14.67 -10.88
CA ARG A 184 1.65 14.55 -10.22
C ARG A 184 1.78 15.63 -9.16
N ILE A 185 2.33 15.27 -8.00
CA ILE A 185 2.60 16.18 -6.90
C ILE A 185 4.10 16.27 -6.65
N SER A 186 4.54 17.42 -6.18
CA SER A 186 5.93 17.67 -5.77
C SER A 186 5.98 17.71 -4.24
N VAL A 187 6.90 16.94 -3.67
CA VAL A 187 7.14 16.85 -2.22
C VAL A 187 8.65 16.84 -1.96
N PRO A 188 9.10 17.15 -0.72
CA PRO A 188 10.50 17.00 -0.34
C PRO A 188 10.97 15.54 -0.42
N ASP A 189 12.27 15.32 -0.62
CA ASP A 189 12.88 13.99 -0.82
C ASP A 189 12.65 12.99 0.32
N HIS A 190 12.39 13.49 1.53
CA HIS A 190 12.10 12.65 2.70
C HIS A 190 10.66 12.15 2.78
N VAL A 191 9.78 12.56 1.86
CA VAL A 191 8.37 12.11 1.79
C VAL A 191 8.19 11.19 0.59
N PHE A 192 7.78 9.97 0.86
CA PHE A 192 7.55 8.96 -0.19
C PHE A 192 6.17 9.14 -0.83
N VAL A 193 6.09 9.01 -2.16
CA VAL A 193 4.79 9.11 -2.87
C VAL A 193 4.57 7.87 -3.73
N GLU A 194 3.42 7.23 -3.51
CA GLU A 194 2.88 6.19 -4.38
C GLU A 194 1.62 6.70 -5.09
N TYR A 195 1.50 6.38 -6.39
CA TYR A 195 0.38 6.79 -7.23
C TYR A 195 -0.51 5.60 -7.54
N VAL A 196 -1.80 5.73 -7.24
CA VAL A 196 -2.82 4.76 -7.66
C VAL A 196 -3.49 5.27 -8.94
N ASN A 197 -3.18 4.64 -10.06
CA ASN A 197 -3.70 5.05 -11.37
C ASN A 197 -4.34 3.86 -12.09
N PHE A 198 -5.67 3.82 -12.11
CA PHE A 198 -6.44 2.75 -12.77
C PHE A 198 -6.21 2.69 -14.29
N PHE A 199 -5.82 3.81 -14.92
CA PHE A 199 -5.58 3.84 -16.36
C PHE A 199 -4.39 2.99 -16.77
N HIS A 200 -3.40 2.78 -15.90
CA HIS A 200 -2.29 1.86 -16.18
C HIS A 200 -2.80 0.43 -16.42
N GLN A 201 -3.73 -0.05 -15.56
CA GLN A 201 -4.33 -1.37 -15.69
C GLN A 201 -5.25 -1.44 -16.91
N ILE A 202 -6.04 -0.39 -17.17
CA ILE A 202 -6.95 -0.34 -18.32
C ILE A 202 -6.15 -0.36 -19.63
N TYR A 203 -5.08 0.43 -19.76
CA TYR A 203 -4.24 0.42 -20.97
C TYR A 203 -3.51 -0.90 -21.18
N SER A 204 -3.01 -1.53 -20.11
CA SER A 204 -2.44 -2.87 -20.18
C SER A 204 -3.48 -3.89 -20.68
N LEU A 205 -4.70 -3.83 -20.15
CA LEU A 205 -5.79 -4.71 -20.56
C LEU A 205 -6.18 -4.50 -22.03
N THR A 206 -6.38 -3.25 -22.47
CA THR A 206 -6.76 -2.95 -23.86
C THR A 206 -5.68 -3.34 -24.85
N PHE A 207 -4.41 -3.15 -24.49
CA PHE A 207 -3.28 -3.64 -25.29
C PHE A 207 -3.32 -5.16 -25.46
N ASN A 208 -3.50 -5.91 -24.38
CA ASN A 208 -3.55 -7.37 -24.42
C ASN A 208 -4.74 -7.89 -25.22
N ILE A 209 -5.91 -7.25 -25.14
CA ILE A 209 -7.08 -7.60 -25.95
C ILE A 209 -6.75 -7.42 -27.43
N SER A 210 -6.17 -6.26 -27.80
CA SER A 210 -5.85 -5.94 -29.18
C SER A 210 -4.77 -6.83 -29.80
N THR A 211 -3.83 -7.32 -29.00
CA THR A 211 -2.73 -8.18 -29.49
C THR A 211 -3.12 -9.65 -29.60
N LYS A 212 -4.09 -10.14 -28.82
CA LYS A 212 -4.61 -11.52 -28.93
C LYS A 212 -5.64 -11.72 -30.06
N GLN A 213 -6.11 -10.64 -30.70
CA GLN A 213 -7.01 -10.70 -31.85
C GLN A 213 -6.27 -10.70 -33.20
N ARG A 214 -4.96 -10.73 -33.21
CA ARG A 214 -4.09 -10.93 -34.37
C ARG A 214 -3.49 -12.33 -34.33
#